data_748d78a2682c89c3808c07272bbf73ec
#
_entry.id   748d78a2682c89c3808c07272bbf73ec
#
_cell.length_a   1.000
_cell.length_b   1.000
_cell.length_c   1.000
_cell.angle_alpha   90.00
_cell.angle_beta   90.00
_cell.angle_gamma   90.00
#
_symmetry.space_group_name_H-M   'P 1'
#
loop_
_entity.id
_entity.type
_entity.pdbx_description
1 polymer ?
#
loop_
_entity_poly.entity_id
_entity_poly.type
_entity_poly.pdbx_seq_one_letter_code
_entity_poly.pdbx_strand_id
1 'polypeptide(L)'
;MIHGLGTALITPFTSTGEVDYKALDALLDIQLQGSVDFLVVLGTTAEAATMTDAEKNAVWDFVVRKVNGRLPLVLGLGGNNTQQVVETIHNLQSTIHKNCFAILSVCPYYNKPSQEGLYQHFVAIAKASPVPIILYNVPGRTGVNLLPETVMRIYETCPDKIIGIKEASGNLDQIKHLLALRDNFKLSTLNFKLKVYCGDDNLAAELMSAGADGLISVASNAFPKDFATIVHEADHTLQAKYAKMVNLLFKEGNPSGIKTVLSQMGVIQNNLRLPLVPNSESVQKEIAQCIHSLLH
;
A
#
# COMPACT_ATOMS: atom_id res chain seq x y z
N MET A 1 7.41 -12.37 -10.01
CA MET A 1 6.92 -11.74 -8.75
C MET A 1 7.12 -10.23 -8.87
N ILE A 2 6.22 -9.42 -8.29
CA ILE A 2 6.38 -7.96 -8.25
C ILE A 2 7.51 -7.56 -7.30
N HIS A 3 8.22 -6.48 -7.62
CA HIS A 3 9.27 -5.85 -6.83
C HIS A 3 9.31 -4.36 -7.20
N GLY A 4 10.14 -3.58 -6.52
CA GLY A 4 10.31 -2.17 -6.83
C GLY A 4 9.22 -1.28 -6.22
N LEU A 5 8.80 -0.23 -6.94
CA LEU A 5 7.87 0.77 -6.45
C LEU A 5 6.40 0.40 -6.72
N GLY A 6 5.63 0.23 -5.67
CA GLY A 6 4.17 0.16 -5.72
C GLY A 6 3.52 1.44 -5.21
N THR A 7 2.57 2.00 -5.94
CA THR A 7 1.81 3.16 -5.44
C THR A 7 0.55 2.72 -4.70
N ALA A 8 0.43 3.11 -3.43
CA ALA A 8 -0.83 3.03 -2.69
C ALA A 8 -1.78 4.12 -3.20
N LEU A 9 -2.54 3.78 -4.26
CA LEU A 9 -3.33 4.72 -5.03
C LEU A 9 -4.43 5.37 -4.17
N ILE A 10 -4.61 6.70 -4.27
CA ILE A 10 -5.74 7.40 -3.68
C ILE A 10 -7.00 7.20 -4.53
N THR A 11 -8.19 7.39 -3.94
CA THR A 11 -9.45 7.56 -4.67
C THR A 11 -9.86 9.02 -4.63
N PRO A 12 -9.87 9.73 -5.77
CA PRO A 12 -10.38 11.10 -5.82
C PRO A 12 -11.89 11.14 -5.61
N PHE A 13 -12.38 12.16 -4.89
CA PHE A 13 -13.81 12.40 -4.71
C PHE A 13 -14.20 13.78 -5.21
N THR A 14 -15.43 13.90 -5.71
CA THR A 14 -16.09 15.18 -6.04
C THR A 14 -16.48 15.93 -4.76
N SER A 15 -16.91 17.20 -4.89
CA SER A 15 -17.44 17.97 -3.76
C SER A 15 -18.74 17.39 -3.16
N THR A 16 -19.43 16.50 -3.89
CA THR A 16 -20.61 15.77 -3.41
C THR A 16 -20.24 14.45 -2.74
N GLY A 17 -18.93 14.09 -2.71
CA GLY A 17 -18.44 12.85 -2.13
C GLY A 17 -18.52 11.63 -3.05
N GLU A 18 -18.91 11.77 -4.29
CA GLU A 18 -18.87 10.71 -5.30
C GLU A 18 -17.43 10.46 -5.79
N VAL A 19 -17.16 9.29 -6.35
CA VAL A 19 -15.85 9.00 -6.97
C VAL A 19 -15.65 9.87 -8.22
N ASP A 20 -14.57 10.64 -8.25
CA ASP A 20 -14.19 11.47 -9.41
C ASP A 20 -13.36 10.63 -10.40
N TYR A 21 -14.04 9.95 -11.30
CA TYR A 21 -13.37 9.10 -12.30
C TYR A 21 -12.52 9.89 -13.30
N LYS A 22 -12.82 11.18 -13.55
CA LYS A 22 -11.99 12.02 -14.42
C LYS A 22 -10.65 12.31 -13.77
N ALA A 23 -10.64 12.66 -12.48
CA ALA A 23 -9.42 12.87 -11.72
C ALA A 23 -8.66 11.55 -11.52
N LEU A 24 -9.36 10.43 -11.32
CA LEU A 24 -8.74 9.10 -11.23
C LEU A 24 -8.06 8.70 -12.54
N ASP A 25 -8.66 9.01 -13.69
CA ASP A 25 -8.06 8.78 -15.01
C ASP A 25 -6.74 9.54 -15.17
N ALA A 26 -6.72 10.83 -14.84
CA ALA A 26 -5.52 11.66 -14.88
C ALA A 26 -4.43 11.17 -13.91
N LEU A 27 -4.82 10.76 -12.70
CA LEU A 27 -3.88 10.19 -11.73
C LEU A 27 -3.25 8.89 -12.25
N LEU A 28 -4.04 8.03 -12.88
CA LEU A 28 -3.53 6.80 -13.47
C LEU A 28 -2.55 7.08 -14.63
N ASP A 29 -2.77 8.11 -15.44
CA ASP A 29 -1.82 8.51 -16.47
C ASP A 29 -0.48 8.97 -15.85
N ILE A 30 -0.50 9.69 -14.75
CA ILE A 30 0.71 10.07 -13.99
C ILE A 30 1.46 8.82 -13.54
N GLN A 31 0.76 7.82 -12.99
CA GLN A 31 1.39 6.58 -12.54
C GLN A 31 2.00 5.78 -13.71
N LEU A 32 1.24 5.64 -14.79
CA LEU A 32 1.68 4.88 -15.99
C LEU A 32 2.90 5.51 -16.68
N GLN A 33 3.11 6.83 -16.51
CA GLN A 33 4.27 7.57 -17.03
C GLN A 33 5.39 7.70 -16.01
N GLY A 34 5.14 7.32 -14.77
CA GLY A 34 5.99 7.60 -13.61
C GLY A 34 6.97 6.50 -13.22
N SER A 35 7.14 5.45 -14.04
CA SER A 35 8.07 4.33 -13.76
C SER A 35 7.73 3.54 -12.50
N VAL A 36 6.45 3.49 -12.08
CA VAL A 36 6.01 2.60 -11.01
C VAL A 36 5.95 1.16 -11.51
N ASP A 37 6.23 0.19 -10.63
CA ASP A 37 6.27 -1.23 -11.00
C ASP A 37 4.92 -1.92 -10.81
N PHE A 38 4.07 -1.41 -9.91
CA PHE A 38 2.71 -1.93 -9.67
C PHE A 38 1.82 -0.91 -8.95
N LEU A 39 0.52 -1.16 -8.94
CA LEU A 39 -0.45 -0.32 -8.22
C LEU A 39 -1.15 -1.11 -7.11
N VAL A 40 -1.31 -0.49 -5.95
CA VAL A 40 -2.17 -1.00 -4.87
C VAL A 40 -3.47 -0.21 -4.87
N VAL A 41 -4.55 -0.86 -5.28
CA VAL A 41 -5.88 -0.28 -5.43
C VAL A 41 -6.73 -0.63 -4.22
N LEU A 42 -7.55 0.29 -3.73
CA LEU A 42 -8.44 0.09 -2.59
C LEU A 42 -7.72 -0.26 -1.26
N GLY A 43 -6.47 0.18 -1.10
CA GLY A 43 -5.77 0.13 0.19
C GLY A 43 -6.27 1.22 1.16
N THR A 44 -5.55 1.39 2.27
CA THR A 44 -5.86 2.42 3.29
C THR A 44 -5.90 3.84 2.69
N THR A 45 -4.93 4.16 1.85
CA THR A 45 -4.77 5.46 1.20
C THR A 45 -5.92 5.79 0.24
N ALA A 46 -6.63 4.78 -0.27
CA ALA A 46 -7.79 4.92 -1.14
C ALA A 46 -9.10 5.26 -0.40
N GLU A 47 -9.08 5.40 0.92
CA GLU A 47 -10.28 5.59 1.75
C GLU A 47 -11.32 4.44 1.58
N ALA A 48 -10.87 3.23 1.31
CA ALA A 48 -11.74 2.09 1.06
C ALA A 48 -12.71 1.78 2.22
N ALA A 49 -12.37 2.19 3.45
CA ALA A 49 -13.23 2.03 4.62
C ALA A 49 -14.54 2.86 4.56
N THR A 50 -14.58 3.92 3.75
CA THR A 50 -15.74 4.80 3.58
C THR A 50 -16.51 4.53 2.28
N MET A 51 -16.09 3.51 1.52
CA MET A 51 -16.69 3.14 0.24
C MET A 51 -17.64 1.95 0.39
N THR A 52 -18.75 1.99 -0.31
CA THR A 52 -19.63 0.83 -0.48
C THR A 52 -18.95 -0.23 -1.35
N ASP A 53 -19.41 -1.48 -1.29
CA ASP A 53 -18.87 -2.55 -2.12
C ASP A 53 -19.15 -2.29 -3.62
N ALA A 54 -20.27 -1.66 -3.96
CA ALA A 54 -20.57 -1.25 -5.34
C ALA A 54 -19.53 -0.23 -5.86
N GLU A 55 -19.18 0.77 -5.04
CA GLU A 55 -18.14 1.76 -5.39
C GLU A 55 -16.76 1.12 -5.52
N LYS A 56 -16.39 0.23 -4.60
CA LYS A 56 -15.11 -0.51 -4.67
C LYS A 56 -15.01 -1.30 -5.96
N ASN A 57 -16.07 -2.02 -6.32
CA ASN A 57 -16.12 -2.79 -7.57
C ASN A 57 -16.00 -1.87 -8.80
N ALA A 58 -16.73 -0.75 -8.82
CA ALA A 58 -16.68 0.20 -9.92
C ALA A 58 -15.30 0.86 -10.08
N VAL A 59 -14.63 1.22 -8.97
CA VAL A 59 -13.25 1.74 -8.98
C VAL A 59 -12.28 0.68 -9.47
N TRP A 60 -12.38 -0.56 -8.97
CA TRP A 60 -11.53 -1.67 -9.43
C TRP A 60 -11.66 -1.87 -10.94
N ASP A 61 -12.88 -2.00 -11.44
CA ASP A 61 -13.15 -2.20 -12.87
C ASP A 61 -12.65 -1.04 -13.73
N PHE A 62 -12.77 0.20 -13.23
CA PHE A 62 -12.24 1.37 -13.90
C PHE A 62 -10.71 1.31 -14.02
N VAL A 63 -10.02 1.03 -12.90
CA VAL A 63 -8.56 0.91 -12.87
C VAL A 63 -8.07 -0.22 -13.78
N VAL A 64 -8.70 -1.40 -13.72
CA VAL A 64 -8.38 -2.53 -14.58
C VAL A 64 -8.47 -2.15 -16.07
N ARG A 65 -9.57 -1.51 -16.49
CA ARG A 65 -9.73 -1.06 -17.87
C ARG A 65 -8.70 -0.03 -18.28
N LYS A 66 -8.43 0.97 -17.43
CA LYS A 66 -7.46 2.05 -17.74
C LYS A 66 -6.04 1.51 -17.79
N VAL A 67 -5.65 0.67 -16.84
CA VAL A 67 -4.30 0.08 -16.80
C VAL A 67 -4.09 -0.93 -17.92
N ASN A 68 -5.10 -1.71 -18.25
CA ASN A 68 -5.10 -2.65 -19.39
C ASN A 68 -3.85 -3.53 -19.46
N GLY A 69 -3.48 -4.15 -18.34
CA GLY A 69 -2.34 -5.06 -18.24
C GLY A 69 -0.94 -4.42 -18.27
N ARG A 70 -0.83 -3.08 -18.36
CA ARG A 70 0.47 -2.38 -18.38
C ARG A 70 1.24 -2.45 -17.08
N LEU A 71 0.53 -2.58 -15.96
CA LEU A 71 1.11 -2.75 -14.61
C LEU A 71 0.37 -3.84 -13.86
N PRO A 72 1.04 -4.62 -13.03
CA PRO A 72 0.39 -5.49 -12.06
C PRO A 72 -0.49 -4.69 -11.08
N LEU A 73 -1.66 -5.25 -10.77
CA LEU A 73 -2.60 -4.66 -9.82
C LEU A 73 -2.68 -5.50 -8.55
N VAL A 74 -2.56 -4.87 -7.40
CA VAL A 74 -2.73 -5.47 -6.07
C VAL A 74 -3.99 -4.90 -5.45
N LEU A 75 -4.91 -5.78 -5.02
CA LEU A 75 -6.16 -5.37 -4.40
C LEU A 75 -6.00 -5.25 -2.88
N GLY A 76 -6.28 -4.09 -2.32
CA GLY A 76 -6.43 -3.93 -0.87
C GLY A 76 -7.73 -4.58 -0.40
N LEU A 77 -7.60 -5.70 0.32
CA LEU A 77 -8.74 -6.44 0.86
C LEU A 77 -8.35 -7.11 2.18
N GLY A 78 -8.95 -6.68 3.26
CA GLY A 78 -8.72 -7.21 4.60
C GLY A 78 -9.78 -6.71 5.57
N GLY A 79 -9.70 -7.14 6.81
CA GLY A 79 -10.66 -6.78 7.83
C GLY A 79 -10.33 -7.43 9.17
N ASN A 80 -11.15 -7.17 10.19
CA ASN A 80 -10.98 -7.72 11.54
C ASN A 80 -11.96 -8.88 11.85
N ASN A 81 -12.70 -9.35 10.86
CA ASN A 81 -13.52 -10.55 10.91
C ASN A 81 -13.05 -11.52 9.82
N THR A 82 -12.37 -12.58 10.21
CA THR A 82 -11.78 -13.58 9.27
C THR A 82 -12.83 -14.15 8.32
N GLN A 83 -14.01 -14.52 8.85
CA GLN A 83 -15.06 -15.13 8.05
C GLN A 83 -15.57 -14.17 6.97
N GLN A 84 -15.78 -12.89 7.32
CA GLN A 84 -16.22 -11.87 6.37
C GLN A 84 -15.17 -11.62 5.26
N VAL A 85 -13.88 -11.62 5.60
CA VAL A 85 -12.80 -11.49 4.61
C VAL A 85 -12.82 -12.67 3.63
N VAL A 86 -12.95 -13.89 4.14
CA VAL A 86 -13.06 -15.11 3.32
C VAL A 86 -14.29 -15.07 2.40
N GLU A 87 -15.44 -14.69 2.91
CA GLU A 87 -16.67 -14.54 2.13
C GLU A 87 -16.52 -13.48 1.03
N THR A 88 -15.89 -12.34 1.36
CA THR A 88 -15.61 -11.29 0.36
C THR A 88 -14.70 -11.82 -0.75
N ILE A 89 -13.66 -12.57 -0.42
CA ILE A 89 -12.79 -13.20 -1.42
C ILE A 89 -13.57 -14.16 -2.32
N HIS A 90 -14.42 -15.00 -1.75
CA HIS A 90 -15.27 -15.92 -2.53
C HIS A 90 -16.23 -15.17 -3.47
N ASN A 91 -16.87 -14.10 -3.00
CA ASN A 91 -17.79 -13.30 -3.79
C ASN A 91 -17.11 -12.57 -4.95
N LEU A 92 -15.84 -12.19 -4.79
CA LEU A 92 -15.04 -11.50 -5.81
C LEU A 92 -14.19 -12.44 -6.67
N GLN A 93 -14.31 -13.75 -6.50
CA GLN A 93 -13.41 -14.74 -7.11
C GLN A 93 -13.29 -14.61 -8.63
N SER A 94 -14.39 -14.35 -9.34
CA SER A 94 -14.38 -14.19 -10.79
C SER A 94 -13.68 -12.90 -11.24
N THR A 95 -13.77 -11.83 -10.46
CA THR A 95 -13.14 -10.53 -10.72
C THR A 95 -11.65 -10.57 -10.37
N ILE A 96 -11.31 -11.12 -9.21
CA ILE A 96 -9.95 -11.23 -8.71
C ILE A 96 -9.09 -12.11 -9.63
N HIS A 97 -9.62 -13.25 -10.07
CA HIS A 97 -8.82 -14.25 -10.80
C HIS A 97 -8.26 -13.76 -12.15
N LYS A 98 -8.94 -12.82 -12.80
CA LYS A 98 -8.56 -12.38 -14.15
C LYS A 98 -7.61 -11.17 -14.18
N ASN A 99 -7.64 -10.31 -13.16
CA ASN A 99 -7.02 -8.99 -13.24
C ASN A 99 -6.21 -8.61 -12.01
N CYS A 100 -6.23 -9.42 -10.96
CA CYS A 100 -5.52 -9.17 -9.71
C CYS A 100 -4.27 -10.03 -9.63
N PHE A 101 -3.12 -9.38 -9.43
CA PHE A 101 -1.86 -10.10 -9.22
C PHE A 101 -1.79 -10.68 -7.81
N ALA A 102 -2.18 -9.92 -6.80
CA ALA A 102 -2.19 -10.31 -5.39
C ALA A 102 -3.19 -9.49 -4.58
N ILE A 103 -3.55 -9.99 -3.41
CA ILE A 103 -4.31 -9.25 -2.40
C ILE A 103 -3.33 -8.71 -1.34
N LEU A 104 -3.44 -7.41 -1.01
CA LEU A 104 -2.81 -6.80 0.16
C LEU A 104 -3.77 -6.89 1.35
N SER A 105 -3.48 -7.78 2.31
CA SER A 105 -4.37 -8.05 3.45
C SER A 105 -3.80 -7.49 4.74
N VAL A 106 -4.49 -6.48 5.30
CA VAL A 106 -4.09 -5.81 6.55
C VAL A 106 -4.36 -6.69 7.77
N CYS A 107 -3.50 -6.59 8.79
CA CYS A 107 -3.75 -7.20 10.09
C CYS A 107 -5.12 -6.78 10.66
N PRO A 108 -5.84 -7.68 11.36
CA PRO A 108 -7.07 -7.32 12.07
C PRO A 108 -6.84 -6.12 12.99
N TYR A 109 -7.71 -5.13 12.88
CA TYR A 109 -7.67 -3.91 13.66
C TYR A 109 -8.74 -3.92 14.76
N TYR A 110 -8.57 -3.13 15.79
CA TYR A 110 -9.52 -2.92 16.89
C TYR A 110 -9.59 -4.09 17.90
N ASN A 111 -9.83 -5.33 17.50
CA ASN A 111 -10.00 -6.50 18.36
C ASN A 111 -8.68 -7.14 18.85
N LYS A 112 -7.52 -6.67 18.37
CA LYS A 112 -6.16 -6.99 18.86
C LYS A 112 -5.90 -8.47 19.10
N PRO A 113 -5.94 -9.32 18.06
CA PRO A 113 -5.66 -10.75 18.21
C PRO A 113 -4.21 -11.01 18.65
N SER A 114 -3.99 -12.16 19.33
CA SER A 114 -2.66 -12.68 19.64
C SER A 114 -1.91 -13.09 18.37
N GLN A 115 -0.60 -13.40 18.49
CA GLN A 115 0.18 -13.93 17.35
C GLN A 115 -0.42 -15.22 16.79
N GLU A 116 -0.96 -16.09 17.63
CA GLU A 116 -1.68 -17.29 17.19
C GLU A 116 -2.96 -16.92 16.42
N GLY A 117 -3.70 -15.93 16.90
CA GLY A 117 -4.89 -15.42 16.18
C GLY A 117 -4.55 -14.82 14.82
N LEU A 118 -3.44 -14.05 14.73
CA LEU A 118 -2.94 -13.52 13.46
C LEU A 118 -2.53 -14.64 12.49
N TYR A 119 -1.83 -15.64 13.00
CA TYR A 119 -1.44 -16.81 12.20
C TYR A 119 -2.66 -17.52 11.62
N GLN A 120 -3.65 -17.87 12.45
CA GLN A 120 -4.86 -18.56 11.99
C GLN A 120 -5.67 -17.71 11.01
N HIS A 121 -5.78 -16.40 11.25
CA HIS A 121 -6.44 -15.44 10.37
C HIS A 121 -5.84 -15.46 8.97
N PHE A 122 -4.54 -15.27 8.85
CA PHE A 122 -3.88 -15.21 7.54
C PHE A 122 -3.80 -16.56 6.83
N VAL A 123 -3.67 -17.65 7.57
CA VAL A 123 -3.76 -19.02 6.99
C VAL A 123 -5.14 -19.29 6.41
N ALA A 124 -6.22 -18.86 7.10
CA ALA A 124 -7.58 -19.01 6.59
C ALA A 124 -7.79 -18.18 5.30
N ILE A 125 -7.31 -16.93 5.27
CA ILE A 125 -7.37 -16.05 4.10
C ILE A 125 -6.56 -16.64 2.93
N ALA A 126 -5.35 -17.12 3.20
CA ALA A 126 -4.48 -17.68 2.18
C ALA A 126 -5.11 -18.93 1.52
N LYS A 127 -5.76 -19.79 2.31
CA LYS A 127 -6.48 -20.97 1.82
C LYS A 127 -7.69 -20.62 0.95
N ALA A 128 -8.39 -19.53 1.25
CA ALA A 128 -9.56 -19.09 0.50
C ALA A 128 -9.21 -18.30 -0.78
N SER A 129 -8.02 -17.72 -0.84
CA SER A 129 -7.65 -16.82 -1.92
C SER A 129 -7.30 -17.56 -3.22
N PRO A 130 -7.88 -17.13 -4.37
CA PRO A 130 -7.50 -17.66 -5.68
C PRO A 130 -6.15 -17.11 -6.17
N VAL A 131 -5.67 -15.99 -5.60
CA VAL A 131 -4.43 -15.29 -5.95
C VAL A 131 -3.49 -15.19 -4.75
N PRO A 132 -2.20 -14.88 -4.95
CA PRO A 132 -1.27 -14.67 -3.85
C PRO A 132 -1.68 -13.56 -2.87
N ILE A 133 -1.16 -13.64 -1.64
CA ILE A 133 -1.40 -12.67 -0.56
C ILE A 133 -0.09 -11.97 -0.21
N ILE A 134 -0.16 -10.66 -0.05
CA ILE A 134 0.84 -9.83 0.61
C ILE A 134 0.25 -9.46 1.98
N LEU A 135 0.91 -9.88 3.05
CA LEU A 135 0.54 -9.49 4.41
C LEU A 135 0.75 -7.98 4.59
N TYR A 136 -0.03 -7.35 5.46
CA TYR A 136 0.18 -5.93 5.74
C TYR A 136 0.17 -5.66 7.25
N ASN A 137 1.37 -5.35 7.77
CA ASN A 137 1.59 -4.97 9.17
C ASN A 137 1.68 -3.44 9.30
N VAL A 138 0.78 -2.85 10.09
CA VAL A 138 0.71 -1.41 10.36
C VAL A 138 0.21 -1.13 11.78
N PRO A 139 1.03 -1.39 12.81
CA PRO A 139 0.62 -1.34 14.22
C PRO A 139 0.01 0.00 14.65
N GLY A 140 0.49 1.11 14.08
CA GLY A 140 -0.04 2.45 14.36
C GLY A 140 -1.50 2.65 13.96
N ARG A 141 -2.04 1.80 13.07
CA ARG A 141 -3.45 1.85 12.63
C ARG A 141 -4.27 0.70 13.20
N THR A 142 -3.69 -0.48 13.34
CA THR A 142 -4.41 -1.68 13.76
C THR A 142 -4.43 -1.88 15.27
N GLY A 143 -3.43 -1.35 15.97
CA GLY A 143 -3.23 -1.60 17.40
C GLY A 143 -2.67 -2.99 17.71
N VAL A 144 -2.23 -3.73 16.67
CA VAL A 144 -1.59 -5.04 16.79
C VAL A 144 -0.37 -5.09 15.87
N ASN A 145 0.70 -5.74 16.32
CA ASN A 145 1.94 -5.91 15.58
C ASN A 145 2.13 -7.39 15.18
N LEU A 146 2.31 -7.64 13.89
CA LEU A 146 2.64 -8.96 13.37
C LEU A 146 4.16 -9.15 13.45
N LEU A 147 4.61 -10.03 14.35
CA LEU A 147 6.02 -10.26 14.61
C LEU A 147 6.70 -11.04 13.47
N PRO A 148 8.00 -10.82 13.21
CA PRO A 148 8.76 -11.49 12.15
C PRO A 148 8.65 -13.02 12.18
N GLU A 149 8.71 -13.63 13.36
CA GLU A 149 8.58 -15.09 13.54
C GLU A 149 7.20 -15.59 13.11
N THR A 150 6.16 -14.81 13.41
CA THR A 150 4.79 -15.14 12.99
C THR A 150 4.63 -15.01 11.47
N VAL A 151 5.24 -13.99 10.86
CA VAL A 151 5.30 -13.85 9.40
C VAL A 151 5.93 -15.08 8.76
N MET A 152 7.09 -15.50 9.24
CA MET A 152 7.80 -16.66 8.72
C MET A 152 7.00 -17.95 8.90
N ARG A 153 6.33 -18.13 10.04
CA ARG A 153 5.45 -19.28 10.31
C ARG A 153 4.26 -19.33 9.35
N ILE A 154 3.64 -18.17 9.03
CA ILE A 154 2.55 -18.09 8.05
C ILE A 154 3.07 -18.45 6.66
N TYR A 155 4.23 -17.90 6.28
CA TYR A 155 4.88 -18.19 5.00
C TYR A 155 5.22 -19.67 4.85
N GLU A 156 5.79 -20.30 5.88
CA GLU A 156 6.10 -21.73 5.90
C GLU A 156 4.86 -22.62 5.71
N THR A 157 3.73 -22.20 6.29
CA THR A 157 2.47 -22.95 6.22
C THR A 157 1.78 -22.82 4.86
N CYS A 158 1.89 -21.65 4.21
CA CYS A 158 1.21 -21.34 2.95
C CYS A 158 2.20 -20.75 1.93
N PRO A 159 3.30 -21.43 1.59
CA PRO A 159 4.38 -20.85 0.80
C PRO A 159 3.97 -20.47 -0.63
N ASP A 160 3.05 -21.22 -1.23
CA ASP A 160 2.54 -20.94 -2.58
C ASP A 160 1.56 -19.77 -2.63
N LYS A 161 1.06 -19.32 -1.46
CA LYS A 161 0.06 -18.27 -1.34
C LYS A 161 0.60 -16.97 -0.75
N ILE A 162 1.46 -17.05 0.25
CA ILE A 162 2.04 -15.88 0.91
C ILE A 162 3.30 -15.49 0.15
N ILE A 163 3.23 -14.43 -0.64
CA ILE A 163 4.36 -14.00 -1.49
C ILE A 163 5.15 -12.84 -0.91
N GLY A 164 4.62 -12.14 0.10
CA GLY A 164 5.31 -11.00 0.69
C GLY A 164 4.58 -10.41 1.88
N ILE A 165 5.22 -9.38 2.42
CA ILE A 165 4.67 -8.51 3.45
C ILE A 165 4.96 -7.05 3.14
N LYS A 166 3.95 -6.17 3.30
CA LYS A 166 4.14 -4.74 3.48
C LYS A 166 4.37 -4.47 4.96
N GLU A 167 5.59 -4.08 5.31
CA GLU A 167 5.96 -3.78 6.70
C GLU A 167 5.96 -2.26 6.90
N ALA A 168 5.01 -1.79 7.68
CA ALA A 168 4.76 -0.37 7.96
C ALA A 168 4.70 -0.09 9.47
N SER A 169 5.48 -0.82 10.25
CA SER A 169 5.63 -0.56 11.70
C SER A 169 6.46 0.69 11.99
N GLY A 170 7.28 1.15 11.04
CA GLY A 170 8.30 2.18 11.28
C GLY A 170 9.45 1.70 12.16
N ASN A 171 9.47 0.43 12.55
CA ASN A 171 10.51 -0.16 13.38
C ASN A 171 11.59 -0.82 12.50
N LEU A 172 12.69 -0.09 12.29
CA LEU A 172 13.78 -0.52 11.43
C LEU A 172 14.42 -1.84 11.88
N ASP A 173 14.58 -2.03 13.20
CA ASP A 173 15.18 -3.25 13.75
C ASP A 173 14.29 -4.47 13.51
N GLN A 174 12.97 -4.32 13.65
CA GLN A 174 12.02 -5.38 13.32
C GLN A 174 12.08 -5.75 11.84
N ILE A 175 12.20 -4.76 10.95
CA ILE A 175 12.26 -5.01 9.50
C ILE A 175 13.58 -5.69 9.14
N LYS A 176 14.71 -5.22 9.68
CA LYS A 176 16.02 -5.86 9.49
C LYS A 176 16.04 -7.30 10.04
N HIS A 177 15.39 -7.54 11.18
CA HIS A 177 15.25 -8.88 11.73
C HIS A 177 14.44 -9.79 10.79
N LEU A 178 13.32 -9.30 10.24
CA LEU A 178 12.53 -10.05 9.26
C LEU A 178 13.33 -10.39 8.00
N LEU A 179 14.11 -9.42 7.49
CA LEU A 179 15.00 -9.66 6.34
C LEU A 179 16.03 -10.76 6.64
N ALA A 180 16.64 -10.74 7.83
CA ALA A 180 17.58 -11.76 8.26
C ALA A 180 16.94 -13.15 8.40
N LEU A 181 15.73 -13.25 8.98
CA LEU A 181 14.99 -14.51 9.06
C LEU A 181 14.66 -15.05 7.67
N ARG A 182 14.17 -14.18 6.76
CA ARG A 182 13.88 -14.53 5.37
C ARG A 182 15.10 -15.09 4.64
N ASP A 183 16.25 -14.43 4.79
CA ASP A 183 17.48 -14.80 4.05
C ASP A 183 18.12 -16.10 4.57
N ASN A 184 17.91 -16.38 5.85
CA ASN A 184 18.33 -17.65 6.49
C ASN A 184 17.35 -18.81 6.27
N PHE A 185 16.14 -18.50 5.78
CA PHE A 185 15.09 -19.52 5.60
C PHE A 185 15.36 -20.37 4.36
N LYS A 186 15.57 -21.67 4.57
CA LYS A 186 15.81 -22.64 3.51
C LYS A 186 14.58 -23.56 3.36
N LEU A 187 13.70 -23.23 2.44
CA LEU A 187 12.69 -24.18 1.97
C LEU A 187 13.19 -24.77 0.64
N SER A 188 13.60 -26.01 0.66
CA SER A 188 14.19 -26.71 -0.49
C SER A 188 13.25 -26.89 -1.68
N THR A 189 11.96 -26.60 -1.49
CA THR A 189 10.89 -26.80 -2.49
C THR A 189 10.42 -25.53 -3.18
N LEU A 190 10.90 -24.34 -2.76
CA LEU A 190 10.43 -23.07 -3.31
C LEU A 190 11.44 -22.39 -4.22
N ASN A 191 10.96 -21.95 -5.37
CA ASN A 191 11.74 -21.18 -6.33
C ASN A 191 11.79 -19.67 -6.04
N PHE A 192 11.23 -19.20 -4.91
CA PHE A 192 11.21 -17.77 -4.56
C PHE A 192 11.26 -17.53 -3.06
N LYS A 193 11.84 -16.40 -2.66
CA LYS A 193 11.85 -15.92 -1.28
C LYS A 193 10.63 -15.03 -1.01
N LEU A 194 10.17 -15.00 0.25
CA LEU A 194 9.19 -14.03 0.73
C LEU A 194 9.66 -12.59 0.41
N LYS A 195 8.82 -11.80 -0.21
CA LYS A 195 9.11 -10.39 -0.51
C LYS A 195 8.81 -9.50 0.70
N VAL A 196 9.72 -8.58 1.00
CA VAL A 196 9.55 -7.58 2.08
C VAL A 196 9.49 -6.19 1.45
N TYR A 197 8.30 -5.57 1.48
CA TYR A 197 8.09 -4.23 1.00
C TYR A 197 8.09 -3.25 2.17
N CYS A 198 8.88 -2.18 2.06
CA CYS A 198 8.77 -1.04 2.96
C CYS A 198 7.37 -0.41 2.84
N GLY A 199 6.75 -0.06 3.95
CA GLY A 199 5.47 0.64 3.99
C GLY A 199 5.58 2.08 4.47
N ASP A 200 6.82 2.59 4.65
CA ASP A 200 7.13 3.93 5.13
C ASP A 200 8.06 4.64 4.14
N ASP A 201 7.56 5.70 3.51
CA ASP A 201 8.30 6.46 2.51
C ASP A 201 9.62 7.05 3.06
N ASN A 202 9.71 7.34 4.37
CA ASN A 202 10.95 7.85 4.99
C ASN A 202 12.07 6.82 5.11
N LEU A 203 11.74 5.53 5.08
CA LEU A 203 12.71 4.45 5.26
C LEU A 203 13.09 3.75 3.93
N ALA A 204 12.62 4.28 2.80
CA ALA A 204 12.72 3.60 1.51
C ALA A 204 14.17 3.26 1.13
N ALA A 205 15.06 4.25 0.96
CA ALA A 205 16.45 4.01 0.52
C ALA A 205 17.24 3.16 1.53
N GLU A 206 17.01 3.37 2.85
CA GLU A 206 17.69 2.56 3.87
C GLU A 206 17.28 1.08 3.78
N LEU A 207 15.99 0.82 3.61
CA LEU A 207 15.51 -0.55 3.51
C LEU A 207 15.85 -1.21 2.17
N MET A 208 15.89 -0.44 1.06
CA MET A 208 16.42 -0.96 -0.20
C MET A 208 17.90 -1.37 -0.03
N SER A 209 18.73 -0.54 0.60
CA SER A 209 20.12 -0.85 0.92
C SER A 209 20.26 -2.06 1.84
N ALA A 210 19.30 -2.30 2.72
CA ALA A 210 19.26 -3.46 3.61
C ALA A 210 18.71 -4.75 2.94
N GLY A 211 18.33 -4.71 1.66
CA GLY A 211 17.87 -5.86 0.91
C GLY A 211 16.35 -6.07 0.92
N ALA A 212 15.55 -5.05 1.19
CA ALA A 212 14.11 -5.09 0.95
C ALA A 212 13.82 -5.17 -0.55
N ASP A 213 12.63 -5.65 -0.90
CA ASP A 213 12.27 -5.95 -2.30
C ASP A 213 11.50 -4.82 -2.99
N GLY A 214 11.16 -3.77 -2.25
CA GLY A 214 10.45 -2.62 -2.80
C GLY A 214 9.80 -1.74 -1.73
N LEU A 215 9.04 -0.76 -2.21
CA LEU A 215 8.28 0.18 -1.41
C LEU A 215 6.82 0.16 -1.86
N ILE A 216 5.88 0.20 -0.92
CA ILE A 216 4.48 0.52 -1.21
C ILE A 216 4.21 1.93 -0.67
N SER A 217 4.33 2.91 -1.54
CA SER A 217 4.47 4.32 -1.28
C SER A 217 3.13 5.08 -1.26
N VAL A 218 3.04 6.10 -0.45
CA VAL A 218 2.02 7.15 -0.50
C VAL A 218 2.50 8.33 -1.37
N ALA A 219 3.74 8.76 -1.19
CA ALA A 219 4.31 9.92 -1.88
C ALA A 219 4.38 9.74 -3.41
N SER A 220 4.51 8.51 -3.89
CA SER A 220 4.53 8.18 -5.32
C SER A 220 3.22 8.51 -6.05
N ASN A 221 2.09 8.76 -5.37
CA ASN A 221 0.90 9.30 -6.02
C ASN A 221 1.18 10.64 -6.72
N ALA A 222 2.04 11.50 -6.13
CA ALA A 222 2.40 12.81 -6.66
C ALA A 222 3.78 12.83 -7.32
N PHE A 223 4.73 12.02 -6.84
CA PHE A 223 6.13 12.04 -7.24
C PHE A 223 6.62 10.65 -7.67
N PRO A 224 5.94 9.99 -8.66
CA PRO A 224 6.24 8.60 -8.97
C PRO A 224 7.66 8.39 -9.52
N LYS A 225 8.18 9.31 -10.36
CA LYS A 225 9.52 9.19 -10.95
C LYS A 225 10.63 9.26 -9.91
N ASP A 226 10.53 10.23 -8.99
CA ASP A 226 11.57 10.41 -7.96
C ASP A 226 11.56 9.24 -6.96
N PHE A 227 10.37 8.76 -6.60
CA PHE A 227 10.27 7.58 -5.74
C PHE A 227 10.67 6.28 -6.46
N ALA A 228 10.52 6.19 -7.78
CA ALA A 228 11.09 5.10 -8.57
C ALA A 228 12.63 5.11 -8.49
N THR A 229 13.25 6.27 -8.65
CA THR A 229 14.71 6.43 -8.48
C THR A 229 15.16 6.07 -7.07
N ILE A 230 14.48 6.59 -6.02
CA ILE A 230 14.79 6.25 -4.62
C ILE A 230 14.77 4.73 -4.41
N VAL A 231 13.79 4.03 -4.98
CA VAL A 231 13.62 2.59 -4.78
C VAL A 231 14.59 1.78 -5.63
N HIS A 232 14.74 2.10 -6.92
CA HIS A 232 15.54 1.31 -7.83
C HIS A 232 17.05 1.49 -7.61
N GLU A 233 17.47 2.67 -7.15
CA GLU A 233 18.88 3.03 -6.98
C GLU A 233 19.28 3.12 -5.49
N ALA A 234 18.33 2.93 -4.57
CA ALA A 234 18.52 3.18 -3.12
C ALA A 234 19.07 4.59 -2.85
N ASP A 235 18.54 5.62 -3.55
CA ASP A 235 19.08 6.98 -3.53
C ASP A 235 18.74 7.71 -2.23
N HIS A 236 19.66 7.67 -1.27
CA HIS A 236 19.56 8.36 0.02
C HIS A 236 19.54 9.88 -0.13
N THR A 237 20.21 10.44 -1.14
CA THR A 237 20.28 11.90 -1.36
C THR A 237 18.92 12.42 -1.81
N LEU A 238 18.33 11.76 -2.79
CA LEU A 238 17.00 12.11 -3.28
C LEU A 238 15.94 11.89 -2.18
N GLN A 239 16.03 10.80 -1.42
CA GLN A 239 15.15 10.59 -0.27
C GLN A 239 15.25 11.72 0.76
N ALA A 240 16.45 12.16 1.11
CA ALA A 240 16.65 13.27 2.05
C ALA A 240 16.00 14.58 1.55
N LYS A 241 16.03 14.84 0.24
CA LYS A 241 15.33 15.97 -0.39
C LYS A 241 13.82 15.92 -0.13
N TYR A 242 13.23 14.71 -0.12
CA TYR A 242 11.79 14.49 0.09
C TYR A 242 11.37 14.34 1.55
N ALA A 243 12.31 14.22 2.51
CA ALA A 243 11.99 13.93 3.91
C ALA A 243 10.98 14.91 4.54
N LYS A 244 11.12 16.22 4.26
CA LYS A 244 10.16 17.24 4.74
C LYS A 244 8.76 17.00 4.15
N MET A 245 8.67 16.73 2.85
CA MET A 245 7.40 16.46 2.19
C MET A 245 6.74 15.20 2.77
N VAL A 246 7.48 14.10 2.89
CA VAL A 246 6.95 12.86 3.45
C VAL A 246 6.40 13.08 4.86
N ASN A 247 7.13 13.81 5.73
CA ASN A 247 6.63 14.13 7.06
C ASN A 247 5.32 14.93 7.03
N LEU A 248 5.18 15.88 6.09
CA LEU A 248 3.95 16.67 5.91
C LEU A 248 2.77 15.79 5.43
N LEU A 249 3.02 14.76 4.60
CA LEU A 249 1.97 13.85 4.14
C LEU A 249 1.26 13.12 5.30
N PHE A 250 1.97 12.90 6.42
CA PHE A 250 1.44 12.15 7.57
C PHE A 250 1.14 13.03 8.79
N LYS A 251 1.45 14.34 8.74
CA LYS A 251 1.35 15.26 9.90
C LYS A 251 -0.06 15.30 10.52
N GLU A 252 -1.09 15.33 9.70
CA GLU A 252 -2.50 15.28 10.12
C GLU A 252 -3.22 14.05 9.56
N GLY A 253 -2.45 13.03 9.16
CA GLY A 253 -2.95 11.75 8.68
C GLY A 253 -2.91 11.56 7.17
N ASN A 254 -2.87 10.30 6.78
CA ASN A 254 -2.94 9.83 5.41
C ASN A 254 -4.35 9.23 5.16
N PRO A 255 -5.04 9.64 4.07
CA PRO A 255 -4.56 10.31 2.86
C PRO A 255 -4.71 11.84 2.81
N SER A 256 -5.06 12.55 3.90
CA SER A 256 -5.27 14.01 3.87
C SER A 256 -4.07 14.77 3.28
N GLY A 257 -2.84 14.42 3.69
CA GLY A 257 -1.63 15.06 3.19
C GLY A 257 -1.43 14.88 1.70
N ILE A 258 -1.48 13.66 1.20
CA ILE A 258 -1.25 13.38 -0.23
C ILE A 258 -2.36 13.96 -1.12
N LYS A 259 -3.61 13.97 -0.66
CA LYS A 259 -4.70 14.64 -1.39
C LYS A 259 -4.50 16.15 -1.45
N THR A 260 -4.00 16.77 -0.38
CA THR A 260 -3.62 18.19 -0.38
C THR A 260 -2.52 18.47 -1.42
N VAL A 261 -1.47 17.64 -1.47
CA VAL A 261 -0.41 17.76 -2.49
C VAL A 261 -0.97 17.68 -3.90
N LEU A 262 -1.71 16.63 -4.21
CA LEU A 262 -2.30 16.41 -5.54
C LEU A 262 -3.27 17.53 -5.95
N SER A 263 -4.01 18.07 -4.98
CA SER A 263 -4.91 19.22 -5.23
C SER A 263 -4.14 20.50 -5.55
N GLN A 264 -3.07 20.79 -4.82
CA GLN A 264 -2.21 21.95 -5.09
C GLN A 264 -1.44 21.82 -6.41
N MET A 265 -1.18 20.58 -6.86
CA MET A 265 -0.65 20.29 -8.21
C MET A 265 -1.73 20.32 -9.30
N GLY A 266 -3.00 20.58 -8.97
CA GLY A 266 -4.10 20.69 -9.92
C GLY A 266 -4.60 19.35 -10.51
N VAL A 267 -4.25 18.23 -9.86
CA VAL A 267 -4.62 16.87 -10.34
C VAL A 267 -6.02 16.46 -9.89
N ILE A 268 -6.38 16.79 -8.64
CA ILE A 268 -7.67 16.42 -8.01
C ILE A 268 -8.27 17.59 -7.25
N GLN A 269 -9.53 17.48 -6.84
CA GLN A 269 -10.10 18.32 -5.78
C GLN A 269 -9.71 17.77 -4.39
N ASN A 270 -9.49 18.66 -3.39
CA ASN A 270 -9.09 18.25 -2.04
C ASN A 270 -10.29 17.77 -1.20
N ASN A 271 -10.99 16.77 -1.69
CA ASN A 271 -12.16 16.21 -1.03
C ASN A 271 -11.85 14.84 -0.40
N LEU A 272 -12.28 14.68 0.85
CA LEU A 272 -12.23 13.44 1.60
C LEU A 272 -13.63 13.08 2.11
N ARG A 273 -13.82 11.83 2.49
CA ARG A 273 -15.04 11.38 3.15
C ARG A 273 -14.85 11.33 4.66
N LEU A 274 -15.85 11.78 5.42
CA LEU A 274 -15.82 11.66 6.88
C LEU A 274 -15.59 10.19 7.30
N PRO A 275 -14.78 9.96 8.35
CA PRO A 275 -14.31 10.92 9.34
C PRO A 275 -13.04 11.71 8.92
N LEU A 276 -12.50 11.48 7.72
CA LEU A 276 -11.34 12.21 7.23
C LEU A 276 -11.75 13.57 6.66
N VAL A 277 -10.87 14.55 6.84
CA VAL A 277 -11.05 15.92 6.37
C VAL A 277 -9.76 16.44 5.72
N PRO A 278 -9.82 17.48 4.88
CA PRO A 278 -8.61 18.15 4.39
C PRO A 278 -7.72 18.63 5.55
N ASN A 279 -6.42 18.73 5.28
CA ASN A 279 -5.48 19.29 6.27
C ASN A 279 -5.88 20.72 6.69
N SER A 280 -5.43 21.13 7.88
CA SER A 280 -5.55 22.51 8.35
C SER A 280 -4.87 23.49 7.39
N GLU A 281 -5.32 24.74 7.38
CA GLU A 281 -4.72 25.78 6.52
C GLU A 281 -3.22 25.95 6.74
N SER A 282 -2.75 25.78 7.98
CA SER A 282 -1.32 25.87 8.28
C SER A 282 -0.53 24.77 7.58
N VAL A 283 -1.00 23.53 7.63
CA VAL A 283 -0.35 22.38 6.95
C VAL A 283 -0.45 22.52 5.44
N GLN A 284 -1.59 22.99 4.91
CA GLN A 284 -1.73 23.27 3.47
C GLN A 284 -0.71 24.31 2.98
N LYS A 285 -0.44 25.38 3.75
CA LYS A 285 0.59 26.37 3.44
C LYS A 285 2.01 25.79 3.49
N GLU A 286 2.30 24.95 4.50
CA GLU A 286 3.59 24.28 4.59
C GLU A 286 3.83 23.32 3.39
N ILE A 287 2.79 22.60 2.97
CA ILE A 287 2.82 21.73 1.78
C ILE A 287 3.09 22.57 0.52
N ALA A 288 2.39 23.70 0.32
CA ALA A 288 2.59 24.59 -0.83
C ALA A 288 4.05 25.08 -0.92
N GLN A 289 4.61 25.53 0.20
CA GLN A 289 6.01 25.97 0.28
C GLN A 289 6.98 24.82 -0.05
N CYS A 290 6.67 23.61 0.43
CA CYS A 290 7.50 22.44 0.19
C CYS A 290 7.45 22.00 -1.28
N ILE A 291 6.28 22.02 -1.92
CA ILE A 291 6.13 21.75 -3.37
C ILE A 291 6.97 22.75 -4.17
N HIS A 292 6.86 24.05 -3.86
CA HIS A 292 7.65 25.08 -4.54
C HIS A 292 9.16 24.81 -4.42
N SER A 293 9.63 24.46 -3.22
CA SER A 293 11.06 24.15 -2.98
C SER A 293 11.54 22.85 -3.64
N LEU A 294 10.65 21.90 -3.95
CA LEU A 294 11.02 20.64 -4.61
C LEU A 294 11.10 20.78 -6.13
N LEU A 295 10.26 21.67 -6.71
CA LEU A 295 10.11 21.82 -8.16
C LEU A 295 11.00 22.93 -8.74
N HIS A 296 11.57 23.79 -7.91
CA HIS A 296 12.46 24.90 -8.26
C HIS A 296 13.78 24.85 -7.50
#